data_4ff9e7430a89d0f98005a61bf2e347be
#
_entry.id   4ff9e7430a89d0f98005a61bf2e347be
#
_cell.length_a   1.000
_cell.length_b   1.000
_cell.length_c   1.000
_cell.angle_alpha   90.00
_cell.angle_beta   90.00
_cell.angle_gamma   90.00
#
_symmetry.space_group_name_H-M   'P 1'
#
loop_
_entity.id
_entity.type
_entity.pdbx_description
1 polymer ?
#
loop_
_entity_poly.entity_id
_entity_poly.type
_entity_poly.pdbx_seq_one_letter_code
_entity_poly.pdbx_strand_id
1 'polypeptide(L)'
;MAPVATTANGHVGSTNGTTLKATAPAFHPTGTPDPSKYHAASSEEAINSEHTHAAHNYHPLPIVFSRAAGTSVWDPEGKQYLDFLSAYGAVNQGHCHPELVKALTEQASRLTLSSRAFYNDVFPRFAEFVTKFFGFDMVLPMNTGAEAVETAVKIARKWGYKAKGIPPNEALVLSVTENFHGRTFSAISMSTDPESRDNYGPHLPNIGSYCPKTKNSLPYNDVKALESAFEAHGKNIAAFLVEPIQGEAGIVVPDDSYLRDVRALCDKHNILLICDEIQSGIARTGKLLCHEWSGIKPDLVLLGKAISGGMYPVSCVLGSKDVMLTIEPGTHGSTYGGNPLGCAVAIRALEIVRDEHLVERAAELGELFRSELQKLNNPMVKTIRGKGLFNAVVIDESKTGGHSAWDLCMLMKEKGLLAKPTHQNIIRLTPPLVITEAEIHTALGIIDSAMKELPSLKGEKEDQVVPPEEKDVKIAIDN
;
A
#
# COMPACT_ATOMS: atom_id res chain seq x y z
N MET A 1 -34.05 -9.19 -37.07
CA MET A 1 -33.81 -9.63 -38.45
C MET A 1 -33.02 -8.52 -39.15
N ALA A 2 -31.78 -8.72 -39.40
CA ALA A 2 -30.94 -7.85 -40.22
C ALA A 2 -30.36 -8.72 -41.35
N PRO A 3 -30.26 -8.22 -42.59
CA PRO A 3 -29.92 -9.05 -43.73
C PRO A 3 -28.40 -9.27 -43.85
N VAL A 4 -28.10 -10.48 -44.30
CA VAL A 4 -26.78 -10.96 -44.67
C VAL A 4 -26.37 -10.27 -45.99
N ALA A 5 -25.18 -9.68 -46.03
CA ALA A 5 -24.57 -9.17 -47.27
C ALA A 5 -23.57 -10.19 -47.81
N THR A 6 -23.76 -10.49 -49.10
CA THR A 6 -23.02 -11.43 -49.92
C THR A 6 -21.62 -10.92 -50.28
N THR A 7 -20.70 -11.86 -50.38
CA THR A 7 -19.32 -11.76 -50.86
C THR A 7 -19.20 -11.22 -52.31
N ALA A 8 -18.30 -10.26 -52.50
CA ALA A 8 -17.73 -9.93 -53.79
C ALA A 8 -16.22 -10.19 -53.79
N ASN A 9 -15.77 -11.13 -54.61
CA ASN A 9 -14.36 -11.37 -54.90
C ASN A 9 -13.78 -10.17 -55.67
N GLY A 10 -12.84 -9.47 -55.06
CA GLY A 10 -12.03 -8.46 -55.74
C GLY A 10 -10.55 -8.87 -55.71
N HIS A 11 -9.98 -9.05 -56.86
CA HIS A 11 -8.54 -9.22 -57.07
C HIS A 11 -7.79 -8.06 -56.47
N VAL A 12 -6.95 -8.33 -55.46
CA VAL A 12 -5.99 -7.34 -54.93
C VAL A 12 -4.68 -7.51 -55.69
N GLY A 13 -4.37 -6.53 -56.51
CA GLY A 13 -3.07 -6.40 -57.14
C GLY A 13 -1.97 -6.24 -56.13
N SER A 14 -0.86 -6.94 -56.33
CA SER A 14 0.39 -6.83 -55.58
C SER A 14 0.92 -5.41 -55.68
N THR A 15 0.74 -4.60 -54.61
CA THR A 15 1.50 -3.37 -54.43
C THR A 15 2.78 -3.70 -53.68
N ASN A 16 3.92 -3.38 -54.29
CA ASN A 16 5.23 -3.46 -53.69
C ASN A 16 5.22 -2.74 -52.35
N GLY A 17 5.18 -3.52 -51.28
CA GLY A 17 5.31 -2.99 -49.90
C GLY A 17 6.72 -2.49 -49.70
N THR A 18 6.89 -1.17 -49.70
CA THR A 18 8.11 -0.54 -49.19
C THR A 18 8.18 -0.83 -47.71
N THR A 19 8.99 -1.81 -47.34
CA THR A 19 9.33 -2.08 -45.92
C THR A 19 10.09 -0.85 -45.41
N LEU A 20 9.42 -0.01 -44.63
CA LEU A 20 10.10 1.02 -43.86
C LEU A 20 11.06 0.31 -42.90
N LYS A 21 12.34 0.23 -43.26
CA LYS A 21 13.40 -0.10 -42.34
C LYS A 21 13.46 1.07 -41.36
N ALA A 22 12.81 0.92 -40.23
CA ALA A 22 12.97 1.84 -39.10
C ALA A 22 14.37 1.64 -38.53
N THR A 23 15.36 2.29 -39.14
CA THR A 23 16.60 2.62 -38.46
C THR A 23 16.35 3.89 -37.67
N ALA A 24 15.61 3.79 -36.56
CA ALA A 24 15.73 4.85 -35.56
C ALA A 24 17.18 4.88 -35.13
N PRO A 25 17.88 6.05 -35.20
CA PRO A 25 19.21 6.12 -34.68
C PRO A 25 19.16 5.71 -33.22
N ALA A 26 20.02 4.77 -32.82
CA ALA A 26 20.18 4.41 -31.43
C ALA A 26 20.50 5.71 -30.67
N PHE A 27 19.62 6.09 -29.76
CA PHE A 27 19.87 7.24 -28.88
C PHE A 27 21.01 6.83 -27.95
N HIS A 28 22.22 7.25 -28.29
CA HIS A 28 23.36 7.12 -27.39
C HIS A 28 23.43 8.42 -26.59
N PRO A 29 23.13 8.39 -25.27
CA PRO A 29 23.34 9.56 -24.43
C PRO A 29 24.83 9.94 -24.52
N THR A 30 25.08 11.15 -24.98
CA THR A 30 26.45 11.70 -25.02
C THR A 30 26.86 12.09 -23.61
N GLY A 31 27.62 11.23 -22.95
CA GLY A 31 28.19 11.43 -21.61
C GLY A 31 27.52 10.54 -20.54
N THR A 32 28.33 10.03 -19.63
CA THR A 32 27.85 9.50 -18.34
C THR A 32 27.24 10.64 -17.55
N PRO A 33 26.00 10.49 -17.03
CA PRO A 33 25.44 11.50 -16.14
C PRO A 33 26.41 11.75 -14.99
N ASP A 34 26.70 13.01 -14.72
CA ASP A 34 27.47 13.40 -13.53
C ASP A 34 26.64 13.05 -12.29
N PRO A 35 27.05 12.08 -11.45
CA PRO A 35 26.27 11.67 -10.28
C PRO A 35 25.98 12.82 -9.32
N SER A 36 26.87 13.83 -9.22
CA SER A 36 26.69 14.99 -8.35
C SER A 36 25.49 15.86 -8.71
N LYS A 37 24.93 15.71 -9.91
CA LYS A 37 23.70 16.40 -10.32
C LYS A 37 22.42 15.77 -9.78
N TYR A 38 22.49 14.53 -9.33
CA TYR A 38 21.31 13.74 -8.95
C TYR A 38 21.37 13.23 -7.51
N HIS A 39 22.53 13.33 -6.86
CA HIS A 39 22.75 12.82 -5.52
C HIS A 39 23.35 13.90 -4.63
N ALA A 40 22.76 14.13 -3.47
CA ALA A 40 23.34 14.98 -2.43
C ALA A 40 24.64 14.35 -1.89
N ALA A 41 25.60 15.18 -1.56
CA ALA A 41 26.91 14.73 -1.07
C ALA A 41 26.88 14.28 0.40
N SER A 42 25.88 14.72 1.17
CA SER A 42 25.71 14.38 2.59
C SER A 42 24.25 14.34 3.00
N SER A 43 23.97 13.71 4.14
CA SER A 43 22.63 13.72 4.76
C SER A 43 22.17 15.14 5.08
N GLU A 44 23.06 16.00 5.58
CA GLU A 44 22.75 17.40 5.89
C GLU A 44 22.32 18.17 4.64
N GLU A 45 23.06 18.04 3.56
CA GLU A 45 22.72 18.69 2.27
C GLU A 45 21.34 18.22 1.76
N ALA A 46 21.08 16.90 1.81
CA ALA A 46 19.81 16.33 1.35
C ALA A 46 18.63 16.86 2.16
N ILE A 47 18.72 16.84 3.50
CA ILE A 47 17.66 17.30 4.40
C ILE A 47 17.41 18.81 4.22
N ASN A 48 18.46 19.64 4.18
CA ASN A 48 18.33 21.07 4.01
C ASN A 48 17.74 21.44 2.64
N SER A 49 18.17 20.74 1.59
CA SER A 49 17.64 20.97 0.23
C SER A 49 16.17 20.58 0.10
N GLU A 50 15.78 19.42 0.67
CA GLU A 50 14.38 19.00 0.69
C GLU A 50 13.52 19.97 1.49
N HIS A 51 13.98 20.37 2.68
CA HIS A 51 13.28 21.36 3.51
C HIS A 51 13.09 22.70 2.79
N THR A 52 14.07 23.12 1.98
CA THR A 52 13.99 24.41 1.26
C THR A 52 13.09 24.37 0.03
N HIS A 53 12.99 23.23 -0.66
CA HIS A 53 12.41 23.15 -1.99
C HIS A 53 11.17 22.24 -2.11
N ALA A 54 10.89 21.39 -1.13
CA ALA A 54 9.73 20.52 -1.14
C ALA A 54 8.62 21.03 -0.22
N ALA A 55 7.37 20.61 -0.44
CA ALA A 55 6.29 20.84 0.49
C ALA A 55 6.48 19.97 1.75
N HIS A 56 6.20 20.51 2.93
CA HIS A 56 6.41 19.83 4.22
C HIS A 56 5.21 18.93 4.58
N ASN A 57 4.85 18.01 3.68
CA ASN A 57 3.71 17.11 3.85
C ASN A 57 4.04 15.82 4.63
N TYR A 58 5.30 15.62 4.98
CA TYR A 58 5.76 14.53 5.84
C TYR A 58 6.68 15.05 6.95
N HIS A 59 6.70 14.33 8.06
CA HIS A 59 7.71 14.47 9.11
C HIS A 59 8.61 13.22 9.10
N PRO A 60 9.68 13.20 8.29
CA PRO A 60 10.57 12.04 8.20
C PRO A 60 11.48 11.94 9.41
N LEU A 61 11.90 10.71 9.75
CA LEU A 61 13.06 10.52 10.62
C LEU A 61 14.31 11.12 9.92
N PRO A 62 15.23 11.75 10.65
CA PRO A 62 16.41 12.38 10.06
C PRO A 62 17.42 11.30 9.63
N ILE A 63 17.12 10.63 8.51
CA ILE A 63 17.94 9.62 7.86
C ILE A 63 17.77 9.74 6.35
N VAL A 64 18.85 9.72 5.61
CA VAL A 64 18.86 9.79 4.15
C VAL A 64 19.28 8.44 3.59
N PHE A 65 18.47 7.85 2.69
CA PHE A 65 18.84 6.64 1.98
C PHE A 65 19.60 7.01 0.70
N SER A 66 20.87 6.62 0.59
CA SER A 66 21.65 6.78 -0.62
C SER A 66 21.81 5.47 -1.41
N ARG A 67 21.76 4.33 -0.71
CA ARG A 67 21.88 2.99 -1.28
C ARG A 67 21.05 2.01 -0.47
N ALA A 68 20.53 0.97 -1.13
CA ALA A 68 19.77 -0.09 -0.46
C ALA A 68 19.98 -1.45 -1.17
N ALA A 69 19.95 -2.55 -0.41
CA ALA A 69 19.98 -3.92 -0.93
C ALA A 69 19.39 -4.89 0.10
N GLY A 70 18.45 -5.74 -0.32
CA GLY A 70 17.79 -6.70 0.57
C GLY A 70 17.09 -6.02 1.73
N THR A 71 17.53 -6.28 2.96
CA THR A 71 17.00 -5.70 4.21
C THR A 71 17.75 -4.46 4.68
N SER A 72 18.85 -4.12 4.02
CA SER A 72 19.78 -3.09 4.45
C SER A 72 19.69 -1.83 3.60
N VAL A 73 19.85 -0.68 4.26
CA VAL A 73 19.99 0.63 3.63
C VAL A 73 21.23 1.33 4.17
N TRP A 74 21.79 2.24 3.38
CA TRP A 74 22.97 3.03 3.73
C TRP A 74 22.70 4.52 3.51
N ASP A 75 23.17 5.34 4.43
CA ASP A 75 23.17 6.78 4.26
C ASP A 75 24.35 7.25 3.36
N PRO A 76 24.40 8.56 2.99
CA PRO A 76 25.51 9.12 2.22
C PRO A 76 26.87 8.99 2.92
N GLU A 77 26.90 8.96 4.24
CA GLU A 77 28.09 8.81 5.07
C GLU A 77 28.59 7.34 5.12
N GLY A 78 27.80 6.40 4.60
CA GLY A 78 28.14 4.98 4.49
C GLY A 78 27.71 4.14 5.70
N LYS A 79 27.01 4.70 6.68
CA LYS A 79 26.47 3.94 7.81
C LYS A 79 25.33 3.04 7.32
N GLN A 80 25.35 1.79 7.76
CA GLN A 80 24.36 0.77 7.43
C GLN A 80 23.27 0.67 8.49
N TYR A 81 22.05 0.39 8.03
CA TYR A 81 20.89 0.17 8.89
C TYR A 81 20.07 -1.02 8.38
N LEU A 82 19.40 -1.73 9.29
CA LEU A 82 18.32 -2.65 8.97
C LEU A 82 17.01 -1.86 8.82
N ASP A 83 16.33 -2.06 7.69
CA ASP A 83 15.04 -1.40 7.42
C ASP A 83 13.87 -2.22 7.99
N PHE A 84 13.25 -1.73 9.05
CA PHE A 84 12.05 -2.33 9.65
C PHE A 84 10.76 -1.55 9.35
N LEU A 85 10.78 -0.68 8.33
CA LEU A 85 9.58 -0.02 7.78
C LEU A 85 9.24 -0.53 6.38
N SER A 86 10.23 -0.90 5.57
CA SER A 86 10.09 -1.44 4.20
C SER A 86 9.23 -0.56 3.30
N ALA A 87 9.40 0.77 3.37
CA ALA A 87 8.55 1.73 2.66
C ALA A 87 7.04 1.42 2.88
N TYR A 88 6.65 1.21 4.13
CA TYR A 88 5.28 0.82 4.54
C TYR A 88 4.82 -0.51 3.92
N GLY A 89 5.73 -1.46 3.77
CA GLY A 89 5.45 -2.79 3.19
C GLY A 89 5.43 -2.81 1.65
N ALA A 90 6.12 -1.88 0.99
CA ALA A 90 6.24 -1.89 -0.47
C ALA A 90 7.41 -2.75 -0.98
N VAL A 91 8.46 -2.94 -0.18
CA VAL A 91 9.67 -3.68 -0.58
C VAL A 91 9.71 -5.08 0.06
N ASN A 92 8.62 -5.83 -0.05
CA ASN A 92 8.53 -7.19 0.49
C ASN A 92 9.65 -8.10 -0.02
N GLN A 93 10.00 -7.99 -1.30
CA GLN A 93 11.04 -8.75 -1.99
C GLN A 93 12.47 -8.26 -1.66
N GLY A 94 12.60 -7.26 -0.79
CA GLY A 94 13.87 -6.60 -0.48
C GLY A 94 14.19 -5.46 -1.43
N HIS A 95 15.02 -4.55 -0.95
CA HIS A 95 15.49 -3.41 -1.73
C HIS A 95 16.33 -3.86 -2.92
N CYS A 96 16.12 -3.26 -4.07
CA CYS A 96 16.91 -3.45 -5.29
C CYS A 96 17.12 -4.93 -5.64
N HIS A 97 16.09 -5.76 -5.52
CA HIS A 97 16.19 -7.19 -5.85
C HIS A 97 16.73 -7.36 -7.27
N PRO A 98 17.81 -8.17 -7.49
CA PRO A 98 18.50 -8.25 -8.78
C PRO A 98 17.59 -8.62 -9.95
N GLU A 99 16.66 -9.55 -9.72
CA GLU A 99 15.70 -9.98 -10.75
C GLU A 99 14.65 -8.91 -11.09
N LEU A 100 14.31 -8.03 -10.13
CA LEU A 100 13.43 -6.89 -10.40
C LEU A 100 14.16 -5.81 -11.19
N VAL A 101 15.40 -5.52 -10.83
CA VAL A 101 16.26 -4.58 -11.57
C VAL A 101 16.42 -5.06 -13.01
N LYS A 102 16.65 -6.37 -13.20
CA LYS A 102 16.77 -7.00 -14.52
C LYS A 102 15.47 -6.85 -15.32
N ALA A 103 14.32 -7.23 -14.76
CA ALA A 103 13.03 -7.12 -15.43
C ALA A 103 12.70 -5.68 -15.82
N LEU A 104 13.01 -4.71 -14.95
CA LEU A 104 12.84 -3.28 -15.23
C LEU A 104 13.69 -2.84 -16.42
N THR A 105 15.00 -3.12 -16.40
CA THR A 105 15.95 -2.65 -17.41
C THR A 105 15.70 -3.29 -18.78
N GLU A 106 15.40 -4.59 -18.82
CA GLU A 106 15.06 -5.30 -20.06
C GLU A 106 13.78 -4.73 -20.69
N GLN A 107 12.73 -4.56 -19.90
CA GLN A 107 11.48 -4.02 -20.42
C GLN A 107 11.58 -2.53 -20.79
N ALA A 108 12.32 -1.72 -20.02
CA ALA A 108 12.53 -0.31 -20.31
C ALA A 108 13.24 -0.09 -21.65
N SER A 109 14.13 -0.99 -22.04
CA SER A 109 14.82 -0.94 -23.34
C SER A 109 13.94 -1.36 -24.52
N ARG A 110 12.77 -1.95 -24.27
CA ARG A 110 11.88 -2.49 -25.29
C ARG A 110 10.63 -1.65 -25.53
N LEU A 111 9.84 -1.42 -24.50
CA LEU A 111 8.61 -0.62 -24.54
C LEU A 111 8.20 -0.23 -23.12
N THR A 112 8.07 1.06 -22.83
CA THR A 112 7.69 1.56 -21.52
C THR A 112 6.19 1.86 -21.41
N LEU A 113 5.60 2.46 -22.46
CA LEU A 113 4.23 2.93 -22.44
C LEU A 113 3.59 2.80 -23.84
N SER A 114 2.38 2.24 -23.90
CA SER A 114 1.53 2.22 -25.11
C SER A 114 0.20 2.98 -24.90
N SER A 115 -0.10 3.38 -23.67
CA SER A 115 -1.45 3.69 -23.18
C SER A 115 -2.45 2.53 -23.38
N ARG A 116 -3.73 2.75 -23.07
CA ARG A 116 -4.82 1.79 -23.36
C ARG A 116 -5.57 2.09 -24.67
N ALA A 117 -5.08 3.08 -25.44
CA ALA A 117 -5.55 3.33 -26.79
C ALA A 117 -5.10 2.23 -27.78
N PHE A 118 -4.00 1.54 -27.45
CA PHE A 118 -3.47 0.42 -28.20
C PHE A 118 -3.25 -0.79 -27.30
N TYR A 119 -3.26 -1.97 -27.90
CA TYR A 119 -2.80 -3.18 -27.22
C TYR A 119 -1.26 -3.19 -27.11
N ASN A 120 -0.76 -3.88 -26.09
CA ASN A 120 0.66 -4.25 -25.99
C ASN A 120 0.76 -5.74 -25.64
N ASP A 121 1.92 -6.32 -25.81
CA ASP A 121 2.14 -7.77 -25.66
C ASP A 121 2.41 -8.21 -24.21
N VAL A 122 2.58 -7.25 -23.26
CA VAL A 122 2.89 -7.55 -21.86
C VAL A 122 1.65 -7.53 -20.97
N PHE A 123 0.75 -6.55 -21.15
CA PHE A 123 -0.44 -6.43 -20.31
C PHE A 123 -1.35 -7.68 -20.31
N PRO A 124 -1.62 -8.34 -21.47
CA PRO A 124 -2.40 -9.57 -21.45
C PRO A 124 -1.77 -10.68 -20.61
N ARG A 125 -0.43 -10.76 -20.59
CA ARG A 125 0.31 -11.72 -19.77
C ARG A 125 0.19 -11.39 -18.28
N PHE A 126 0.29 -10.11 -17.93
CA PHE A 126 0.04 -9.66 -16.56
C PHE A 126 -1.39 -9.99 -16.13
N ALA A 127 -2.38 -9.67 -16.94
CA ALA A 127 -3.78 -9.92 -16.61
C ALA A 127 -4.06 -11.42 -16.40
N GLU A 128 -3.58 -12.27 -17.32
CA GLU A 128 -3.70 -13.73 -17.19
C GLU A 128 -2.97 -14.26 -15.95
N PHE A 129 -1.73 -13.79 -15.72
CA PHE A 129 -0.92 -14.24 -14.60
C PHE A 129 -1.55 -13.86 -13.26
N VAL A 130 -1.89 -12.58 -13.07
CA VAL A 130 -2.35 -12.07 -11.77
C VAL A 130 -3.73 -12.62 -11.39
N THR A 131 -4.63 -12.80 -12.37
CA THR A 131 -5.95 -13.39 -12.12
C THR A 131 -5.83 -14.86 -11.69
N LYS A 132 -4.97 -15.64 -12.34
CA LYS A 132 -4.70 -17.03 -11.96
C LYS A 132 -3.97 -17.13 -10.62
N PHE A 133 -2.99 -16.26 -10.37
CA PHE A 133 -2.16 -16.27 -9.18
C PHE A 133 -2.97 -16.02 -7.91
N PHE A 134 -3.94 -15.09 -7.97
CA PHE A 134 -4.79 -14.72 -6.83
C PHE A 134 -6.19 -15.37 -6.87
N GLY A 135 -6.54 -16.10 -7.92
CA GLY A 135 -7.82 -16.80 -8.02
C GLY A 135 -9.04 -15.90 -8.26
N PHE A 136 -8.87 -14.80 -9.01
CA PHE A 136 -9.96 -13.91 -9.43
C PHE A 136 -10.20 -13.97 -10.93
N ASP A 137 -11.36 -13.48 -11.38
CA ASP A 137 -11.75 -13.59 -12.80
C ASP A 137 -11.12 -12.48 -13.65
N MET A 138 -11.04 -11.27 -13.13
CA MET A 138 -10.61 -10.09 -13.88
C MET A 138 -9.76 -9.15 -13.06
N VAL A 139 -8.94 -8.37 -13.76
CA VAL A 139 -8.08 -7.32 -13.18
C VAL A 139 -8.27 -5.99 -13.90
N LEU A 140 -8.33 -4.89 -13.13
CA LEU A 140 -8.24 -3.53 -13.65
C LEU A 140 -6.97 -2.89 -13.09
N PRO A 141 -5.94 -2.64 -13.93
CA PRO A 141 -4.67 -2.11 -13.47
C PRO A 141 -4.72 -0.59 -13.29
N MET A 142 -4.07 -0.12 -12.25
CA MET A 142 -3.83 1.29 -11.93
C MET A 142 -2.36 1.48 -11.55
N ASN A 143 -1.98 2.62 -10.95
CA ASN A 143 -0.58 2.91 -10.62
C ASN A 143 -0.34 3.01 -9.12
N THR A 144 -1.22 3.68 -8.39
CA THR A 144 -1.11 3.89 -6.94
C THR A 144 -2.22 3.20 -6.18
N GLY A 145 -1.99 2.91 -4.89
CA GLY A 145 -3.02 2.36 -4.04
C GLY A 145 -4.27 3.24 -3.97
N ALA A 146 -4.08 4.56 -3.90
CA ALA A 146 -5.19 5.51 -3.90
C ALA A 146 -6.04 5.41 -5.19
N GLU A 147 -5.42 5.24 -6.36
CA GLU A 147 -6.16 5.01 -7.62
C GLU A 147 -6.92 3.68 -7.58
N ALA A 148 -6.36 2.63 -6.99
CA ALA A 148 -7.08 1.36 -6.82
C ALA A 148 -8.32 1.53 -5.93
N VAL A 149 -8.20 2.27 -4.83
CA VAL A 149 -9.34 2.62 -3.95
C VAL A 149 -10.41 3.42 -4.70
N GLU A 150 -10.03 4.50 -5.38
CA GLU A 150 -10.96 5.31 -6.20
C GLU A 150 -11.66 4.46 -7.26
N THR A 151 -10.92 3.57 -7.91
CA THR A 151 -11.44 2.63 -8.91
C THR A 151 -12.48 1.69 -8.29
N ALA A 152 -12.18 1.10 -7.14
CA ALA A 152 -13.09 0.18 -6.45
C ALA A 152 -14.38 0.88 -5.99
N VAL A 153 -14.27 2.10 -5.44
CA VAL A 153 -15.44 2.92 -5.09
C VAL A 153 -16.31 3.20 -6.31
N LYS A 154 -15.71 3.52 -7.45
CA LYS A 154 -16.44 3.75 -8.71
C LYS A 154 -17.09 2.47 -9.24
N ILE A 155 -16.38 1.34 -9.20
CA ILE A 155 -16.94 0.01 -9.57
C ILE A 155 -18.15 -0.29 -8.68
N ALA A 156 -17.99 -0.17 -7.37
CA ALA A 156 -19.04 -0.46 -6.40
C ALA A 156 -20.31 0.38 -6.62
N ARG A 157 -20.15 1.70 -6.79
CA ARG A 157 -21.28 2.57 -7.10
C ARG A 157 -21.97 2.20 -8.40
N LYS A 158 -21.19 1.93 -9.46
CA LYS A 158 -21.74 1.55 -10.77
C LYS A 158 -22.47 0.22 -10.73
N TRP A 159 -21.92 -0.76 -10.02
CA TRP A 159 -22.58 -2.02 -9.74
C TRP A 159 -23.87 -1.82 -8.93
N GLY A 160 -23.82 -0.99 -7.90
CA GLY A 160 -24.98 -0.63 -7.10
C GLY A 160 -26.14 -0.10 -7.94
N TYR A 161 -25.87 0.77 -8.88
CA TYR A 161 -26.89 1.32 -9.80
C TYR A 161 -27.35 0.32 -10.86
N LYS A 162 -26.43 -0.43 -11.48
CA LYS A 162 -26.74 -1.28 -12.62
C LYS A 162 -27.24 -2.68 -12.24
N ALA A 163 -26.67 -3.27 -11.19
CA ALA A 163 -26.94 -4.65 -10.80
C ALA A 163 -27.84 -4.74 -9.57
N LYS A 164 -27.56 -3.96 -8.53
CA LYS A 164 -28.35 -3.98 -7.28
C LYS A 164 -29.64 -3.17 -7.38
N GLY A 165 -29.73 -2.21 -8.32
CA GLY A 165 -30.93 -1.37 -8.53
C GLY A 165 -31.07 -0.22 -7.52
N ILE A 166 -29.96 0.25 -6.95
CA ILE A 166 -29.97 1.43 -6.08
C ILE A 166 -30.39 2.65 -6.89
N PRO A 167 -31.28 3.51 -6.36
CA PRO A 167 -31.68 4.72 -7.07
C PRO A 167 -30.48 5.65 -7.39
N PRO A 168 -30.54 6.43 -8.48
CA PRO A 168 -29.47 7.35 -8.86
C PRO A 168 -29.04 8.28 -7.71
N ASN A 169 -27.74 8.41 -7.49
CA ASN A 169 -27.10 9.24 -6.45
C ASN A 169 -27.32 8.78 -5.00
N GLU A 170 -27.89 7.58 -4.77
CA GLU A 170 -28.16 7.07 -3.42
C GLU A 170 -27.17 5.96 -2.98
N ALA A 171 -26.28 5.50 -3.86
CA ALA A 171 -25.34 4.44 -3.53
C ALA A 171 -24.37 4.87 -2.42
N LEU A 172 -24.38 4.12 -1.32
CA LEU A 172 -23.50 4.29 -0.17
C LEU A 172 -22.29 3.36 -0.30
N VAL A 173 -21.11 3.86 0.07
CA VAL A 173 -19.91 3.06 0.31
C VAL A 173 -19.47 3.31 1.74
N LEU A 174 -19.49 2.28 2.55
CA LEU A 174 -19.14 2.36 3.97
C LEU A 174 -17.76 1.77 4.24
N SER A 175 -17.12 2.28 5.28
CA SER A 175 -15.88 1.75 5.85
C SER A 175 -15.98 1.80 7.39
N VAL A 176 -14.87 1.62 8.09
CA VAL A 176 -14.77 1.64 9.55
C VAL A 176 -13.85 2.75 10.04
N THR A 177 -13.86 3.03 11.34
CA THR A 177 -12.94 4.01 11.95
C THR A 177 -11.49 3.56 11.84
N GLU A 178 -10.57 4.51 11.99
CA GLU A 178 -9.11 4.29 11.97
C GLU A 178 -8.61 3.66 10.65
N ASN A 179 -9.38 3.76 9.57
CA ASN A 179 -8.96 3.25 8.26
C ASN A 179 -7.94 4.17 7.60
N PHE A 180 -7.13 3.56 6.71
CA PHE A 180 -6.27 4.29 5.79
C PHE A 180 -6.39 3.72 4.38
N HIS A 181 -7.10 4.45 3.51
CA HIS A 181 -7.28 4.09 2.10
C HIS A 181 -6.60 5.06 1.13
N GLY A 182 -5.75 5.95 1.63
CA GLY A 182 -5.04 6.96 0.85
C GLY A 182 -5.42 8.39 1.24
N ARG A 183 -5.04 9.35 0.40
CA ARG A 183 -5.20 10.79 0.66
C ARG A 183 -6.03 11.51 -0.42
N THR A 184 -6.76 10.79 -1.26
CA THR A 184 -7.72 11.34 -2.22
C THR A 184 -9.03 11.73 -1.54
N PHE A 185 -9.89 12.50 -2.20
CA PHE A 185 -11.15 12.95 -1.61
C PHE A 185 -12.08 11.80 -1.18
N SER A 186 -12.15 10.68 -1.94
CA SER A 186 -12.91 9.51 -1.48
C SER A 186 -12.30 8.91 -0.23
N ALA A 187 -10.98 8.74 -0.21
CA ALA A 187 -10.27 8.14 0.91
C ALA A 187 -10.40 8.98 2.19
N ILE A 188 -10.16 10.31 2.13
CA ILE A 188 -10.29 11.17 3.30
C ILE A 188 -11.76 11.34 3.73
N SER A 189 -12.73 11.15 2.83
CA SER A 189 -14.15 11.14 3.22
C SER A 189 -14.51 9.90 4.06
N MET A 190 -13.78 8.80 3.92
CA MET A 190 -13.91 7.61 4.74
C MET A 190 -13.07 7.67 6.03
N SER A 191 -11.97 8.44 6.03
CA SER A 191 -11.07 8.54 7.18
C SER A 191 -11.77 9.14 8.40
N THR A 192 -11.33 8.76 9.60
CA THR A 192 -11.68 9.38 10.87
C THR A 192 -10.52 10.15 11.50
N ASP A 193 -9.36 10.14 10.84
CA ASP A 193 -8.16 10.85 11.26
C ASP A 193 -8.28 12.36 10.96
N PRO A 194 -8.26 13.24 11.99
CA PRO A 194 -8.34 14.69 11.80
C PRO A 194 -7.23 15.25 10.91
N GLU A 195 -5.99 14.76 11.05
CA GLU A 195 -4.85 15.22 10.25
C GLU A 195 -5.06 15.02 8.74
N SER A 196 -5.84 13.99 8.38
CA SER A 196 -6.18 13.70 6.99
C SER A 196 -7.38 14.50 6.47
N ARG A 197 -8.20 15.05 7.35
CA ARG A 197 -9.54 15.59 7.01
C ARG A 197 -9.68 17.08 7.19
N ASP A 198 -9.05 17.64 8.22
CA ASP A 198 -9.28 19.03 8.59
C ASP A 198 -8.81 19.98 7.48
N ASN A 199 -9.63 20.97 7.19
CA ASN A 199 -9.45 21.97 6.13
C ASN A 199 -9.45 21.44 4.68
N TYR A 200 -9.83 20.15 4.46
CA TYR A 200 -9.97 19.57 3.11
C TYR A 200 -11.44 19.35 2.69
N GLY A 201 -12.41 19.87 3.45
CA GLY A 201 -13.83 19.82 3.06
C GLY A 201 -14.19 20.67 1.83
N PRO A 202 -15.38 20.48 1.23
CA PRO A 202 -16.42 19.54 1.65
C PRO A 202 -16.10 18.09 1.28
N HIS A 203 -16.41 17.17 2.20
CA HIS A 203 -16.24 15.74 1.96
C HIS A 203 -17.31 15.19 1.02
N LEU A 204 -16.99 14.08 0.32
CA LEU A 204 -17.92 13.45 -0.61
C LEU A 204 -19.13 12.87 0.13
N PRO A 205 -20.35 13.09 -0.38
CA PRO A 205 -21.56 12.50 0.18
C PRO A 205 -21.62 10.99 -0.08
N ASN A 206 -22.37 10.29 0.77
CA ASN A 206 -22.65 8.87 0.62
C ASN A 206 -21.39 7.95 0.64
N ILE A 207 -20.34 8.42 1.28
CA ILE A 207 -19.13 7.66 1.53
C ILE A 207 -18.62 8.00 2.94
N GLY A 208 -18.23 6.99 3.73
CA GLY A 208 -17.70 7.28 5.07
C GLY A 208 -17.76 6.10 6.03
N SER A 209 -17.22 6.35 7.22
CA SER A 209 -17.13 5.39 8.32
C SER A 209 -18.18 5.66 9.41
N TYR A 210 -19.41 5.81 9.00
CA TYR A 210 -20.56 6.12 9.87
C TYR A 210 -21.83 5.40 9.44
N CYS A 211 -22.69 5.10 10.39
CA CYS A 211 -24.03 4.62 10.12
C CYS A 211 -24.88 5.77 9.51
N PRO A 212 -25.44 5.63 8.31
CA PRO A 212 -26.16 6.71 7.64
C PRO A 212 -27.36 7.25 8.42
N LYS A 213 -28.02 6.40 9.22
CA LYS A 213 -29.19 6.75 10.01
C LYS A 213 -28.83 7.48 11.31
N THR A 214 -27.94 6.89 12.10
CA THR A 214 -27.62 7.41 13.45
C THR A 214 -26.49 8.43 13.43
N LYS A 215 -25.73 8.48 12.34
CA LYS A 215 -24.48 9.25 12.20
C LYS A 215 -23.36 8.82 13.16
N ASN A 216 -23.56 7.76 13.94
CA ASN A 216 -22.51 7.18 14.76
C ASN A 216 -21.42 6.57 13.87
N SER A 217 -20.19 6.67 14.32
CA SER A 217 -19.06 5.99 13.66
C SER A 217 -19.23 4.47 13.69
N LEU A 218 -18.64 3.80 12.71
CA LEU A 218 -18.59 2.35 12.61
C LEU A 218 -17.21 1.87 13.09
N PRO A 219 -17.09 1.38 14.35
CA PRO A 219 -15.80 0.94 14.85
C PRO A 219 -15.28 -0.28 14.08
N TYR A 220 -13.94 -0.34 13.91
CA TYR A 220 -13.28 -1.55 13.42
C TYR A 220 -13.50 -2.70 14.41
N ASN A 221 -13.68 -3.92 13.92
CA ASN A 221 -13.93 -5.12 14.73
C ASN A 221 -15.26 -5.11 15.53
N ASP A 222 -16.22 -4.24 15.19
CA ASP A 222 -17.56 -4.21 15.79
C ASP A 222 -18.62 -4.66 14.76
N VAL A 223 -18.85 -5.97 14.72
CA VAL A 223 -19.85 -6.60 13.84
C VAL A 223 -21.28 -6.12 14.14
N LYS A 224 -21.60 -5.82 15.41
CA LYS A 224 -22.97 -5.40 15.80
C LYS A 224 -23.29 -4.00 15.30
N ALA A 225 -22.33 -3.08 15.38
CA ALA A 225 -22.49 -1.76 14.81
C ALA A 225 -22.71 -1.84 13.30
N LEU A 226 -21.95 -2.69 12.61
CA LEU A 226 -22.08 -2.92 11.18
C LEU A 226 -23.41 -3.55 10.81
N GLU A 227 -23.86 -4.58 11.53
CA GLU A 227 -25.17 -5.23 11.34
C GLU A 227 -26.30 -4.20 11.45
N SER A 228 -26.29 -3.36 12.48
CA SER A 228 -27.29 -2.30 12.67
C SER A 228 -27.34 -1.32 11.50
N ALA A 229 -26.18 -0.95 10.94
CA ALA A 229 -26.08 -0.08 9.78
C ALA A 229 -26.62 -0.76 8.51
N PHE A 230 -26.31 -2.04 8.32
CA PHE A 230 -26.76 -2.82 7.16
C PHE A 230 -28.26 -3.11 7.20
N GLU A 231 -28.81 -3.40 8.36
CA GLU A 231 -30.26 -3.56 8.53
C GLU A 231 -31.02 -2.27 8.23
N ALA A 232 -30.47 -1.14 8.65
CA ALA A 232 -31.09 0.16 8.43
C ALA A 232 -31.04 0.64 6.97
N HIS A 233 -29.94 0.33 6.25
CA HIS A 233 -29.62 0.94 4.94
C HIS A 233 -29.13 -0.04 3.88
N GLY A 234 -29.15 -1.34 4.14
CA GLY A 234 -28.56 -2.35 3.24
C GLY A 234 -29.03 -2.25 1.78
N LYS A 235 -30.26 -1.76 1.54
CA LYS A 235 -30.77 -1.56 0.18
C LYS A 235 -29.96 -0.53 -0.62
N ASN A 236 -29.40 0.49 0.04
CA ASN A 236 -28.67 1.58 -0.56
C ASN A 236 -27.15 1.43 -0.44
N ILE A 237 -26.66 0.48 0.38
CA ILE A 237 -25.22 0.22 0.52
C ILE A 237 -24.76 -0.60 -0.68
N ALA A 238 -23.90 -0.01 -1.50
CA ALA A 238 -23.27 -0.70 -2.64
C ALA A 238 -22.11 -1.57 -2.19
N ALA A 239 -21.27 -1.07 -1.28
CA ALA A 239 -20.10 -1.79 -0.81
C ALA A 239 -19.71 -1.42 0.63
N PHE A 240 -19.00 -2.36 1.24
CA PHE A 240 -18.24 -2.17 2.47
C PHE A 240 -16.75 -2.40 2.16
N LEU A 241 -15.93 -1.37 2.45
CA LEU A 241 -14.49 -1.36 2.22
C LEU A 241 -13.75 -1.47 3.55
N VAL A 242 -12.86 -2.45 3.67
CA VAL A 242 -12.15 -2.73 4.93
C VAL A 242 -10.72 -3.22 4.67
N GLU A 243 -9.78 -2.82 5.52
CA GLU A 243 -8.47 -3.45 5.63
C GLU A 243 -8.62 -4.75 6.46
N PRO A 244 -8.19 -5.93 5.96
CA PRO A 244 -8.23 -7.17 6.76
C PRO A 244 -7.42 -7.10 8.06
N ILE A 245 -6.32 -6.34 8.06
CA ILE A 245 -5.58 -5.86 9.22
C ILE A 245 -5.31 -4.38 8.96
N GLN A 246 -5.73 -3.51 9.87
CA GLN A 246 -5.48 -2.08 9.72
C GLN A 246 -3.99 -1.78 9.92
N GLY A 247 -3.36 -1.22 8.90
CA GLY A 247 -1.92 -0.96 8.91
C GLY A 247 -1.55 0.35 9.61
N GLU A 248 -2.05 1.47 9.13
CA GLU A 248 -1.70 2.80 9.64
C GLU A 248 -2.21 3.04 11.06
N ALA A 249 -3.33 2.43 11.46
CA ALA A 249 -3.83 2.42 12.83
C ALA A 249 -2.88 1.70 13.83
N GLY A 250 -1.73 1.21 13.36
CA GLY A 250 -0.72 0.54 14.19
C GLY A 250 -0.85 -0.97 14.22
N ILE A 251 -1.14 -1.57 13.09
CA ILE A 251 -1.26 -3.01 12.86
C ILE A 251 -2.30 -3.65 13.78
N VAL A 252 -3.53 -3.19 13.63
CA VAL A 252 -4.67 -3.68 14.40
C VAL A 252 -5.21 -4.96 13.77
N VAL A 253 -4.96 -6.08 14.44
CA VAL A 253 -5.46 -7.40 14.03
C VAL A 253 -6.86 -7.60 14.64
N PRO A 254 -7.88 -7.85 13.83
CA PRO A 254 -9.24 -8.09 14.36
C PRO A 254 -9.39 -9.49 14.96
N ASP A 255 -10.51 -9.74 15.61
CA ASP A 255 -10.89 -11.06 16.06
C ASP A 255 -10.98 -12.03 14.87
N ASP A 256 -10.65 -13.31 15.10
CA ASP A 256 -10.59 -14.33 14.04
C ASP A 256 -11.92 -14.54 13.30
N SER A 257 -13.06 -14.22 13.92
CA SER A 257 -14.38 -14.32 13.30
C SER A 257 -14.77 -13.10 12.48
N TYR A 258 -14.16 -11.93 12.74
CA TYR A 258 -14.63 -10.62 12.23
C TYR A 258 -14.92 -10.61 10.73
N LEU A 259 -13.95 -10.95 9.92
CA LEU A 259 -14.13 -10.90 8.45
C LEU A 259 -15.12 -11.97 7.94
N ARG A 260 -15.25 -13.13 8.62
CA ARG A 260 -16.29 -14.12 8.29
C ARG A 260 -17.68 -13.56 8.55
N ASP A 261 -17.86 -12.91 9.70
CA ASP A 261 -19.13 -12.31 10.08
C ASP A 261 -19.47 -11.13 9.15
N VAL A 262 -18.49 -10.31 8.80
CA VAL A 262 -18.61 -9.24 7.79
C VAL A 262 -19.02 -9.81 6.43
N ARG A 263 -18.38 -10.91 5.96
CA ARG A 263 -18.76 -11.55 4.68
C ARG A 263 -20.21 -12.01 4.71
N ALA A 264 -20.61 -12.68 5.79
CA ALA A 264 -21.99 -13.16 5.96
C ALA A 264 -23.01 -12.01 5.96
N LEU A 265 -22.70 -10.89 6.60
CA LEU A 265 -23.54 -9.68 6.57
C LEU A 265 -23.63 -9.08 5.16
N CYS A 266 -22.50 -8.99 4.45
CA CYS A 266 -22.47 -8.52 3.08
C CYS A 266 -23.33 -9.38 2.16
N ASP A 267 -23.25 -10.72 2.29
CA ASP A 267 -24.06 -11.67 1.53
C ASP A 267 -25.55 -11.51 1.84
N LYS A 268 -25.92 -11.43 3.12
CA LYS A 268 -27.30 -11.24 3.59
C LYS A 268 -27.96 -10.00 2.98
N HIS A 269 -27.21 -8.93 2.79
CA HIS A 269 -27.73 -7.63 2.33
C HIS A 269 -27.37 -7.32 0.88
N ASN A 270 -26.77 -8.27 0.14
CA ASN A 270 -26.27 -8.06 -1.22
C ASN A 270 -25.40 -6.80 -1.33
N ILE A 271 -24.34 -6.74 -0.52
CA ILE A 271 -23.37 -5.66 -0.44
C ILE A 271 -22.02 -6.20 -0.89
N LEU A 272 -21.31 -5.50 -1.76
CA LEU A 272 -19.95 -5.91 -2.14
C LEU A 272 -19.01 -5.75 -0.96
N LEU A 273 -18.25 -6.81 -0.67
CA LEU A 273 -17.11 -6.75 0.25
C LEU A 273 -15.85 -6.41 -0.53
N ILE A 274 -15.20 -5.32 -0.18
CA ILE A 274 -13.93 -4.88 -0.75
C ILE A 274 -12.86 -5.00 0.33
N CYS A 275 -11.85 -5.85 0.08
CA CYS A 275 -10.68 -5.95 0.95
C CYS A 275 -9.54 -5.08 0.40
N ASP A 276 -9.15 -4.09 1.19
CA ASP A 276 -7.94 -3.31 0.91
C ASP A 276 -6.72 -4.07 1.43
N GLU A 277 -6.04 -4.72 0.53
CA GLU A 277 -4.83 -5.51 0.81
C GLU A 277 -3.56 -4.82 0.31
N ILE A 278 -3.62 -3.52 0.08
CA ILE A 278 -2.48 -2.73 -0.40
C ILE A 278 -1.30 -2.86 0.55
N GLN A 279 -1.53 -2.90 1.86
CA GLN A 279 -0.46 -3.03 2.86
C GLN A 279 -0.35 -4.44 3.44
N SER A 280 -1.47 -5.12 3.67
CA SER A 280 -1.52 -6.43 4.35
C SER A 280 -1.35 -7.62 3.41
N GLY A 281 -1.51 -7.43 2.11
CA GLY A 281 -1.42 -8.49 1.10
C GLY A 281 0.00 -8.86 0.69
N ILE A 282 0.08 -9.71 -0.31
CA ILE A 282 1.31 -10.15 -0.99
C ILE A 282 2.35 -10.67 0.02
N ALA A 283 1.99 -11.76 0.67
CA ALA A 283 2.79 -12.52 1.64
C ALA A 283 3.05 -11.83 2.99
N ARG A 284 2.81 -10.51 3.14
CA ARG A 284 3.16 -9.72 4.33
C ARG A 284 2.71 -10.36 5.64
N THR A 285 1.51 -10.93 5.69
CA THR A 285 0.91 -11.50 6.90
C THR A 285 1.10 -13.02 7.04
N GLY A 286 1.93 -13.65 6.19
CA GLY A 286 2.12 -15.11 6.19
C GLY A 286 1.01 -15.90 5.47
N LYS A 287 0.23 -15.21 4.65
CA LYS A 287 -0.68 -15.74 3.64
C LYS A 287 -0.45 -14.96 2.35
N LEU A 288 -0.82 -15.53 1.20
CA LEU A 288 -0.69 -14.80 -0.06
C LEU A 288 -1.51 -13.51 -0.03
N LEU A 289 -2.76 -13.61 0.40
CA LEU A 289 -3.63 -12.48 0.73
C LEU A 289 -4.13 -12.59 2.17
N CYS A 290 -4.24 -11.46 2.86
CA CYS A 290 -4.55 -11.43 4.29
C CYS A 290 -5.94 -11.98 4.63
N HIS A 291 -6.95 -11.76 3.78
CA HIS A 291 -8.31 -12.30 3.97
C HIS A 291 -8.36 -13.83 4.02
N GLU A 292 -7.35 -14.52 3.50
CA GLU A 292 -7.26 -16.00 3.54
C GLU A 292 -7.18 -16.54 4.98
N TRP A 293 -6.70 -15.74 5.95
CA TRP A 293 -6.74 -16.11 7.37
C TRP A 293 -8.15 -16.36 7.87
N SER A 294 -9.13 -15.69 7.30
CA SER A 294 -10.53 -15.84 7.65
C SER A 294 -11.28 -16.84 6.76
N GLY A 295 -10.62 -17.41 5.74
CA GLY A 295 -11.22 -18.39 4.83
C GLY A 295 -12.37 -17.82 3.98
N ILE A 296 -12.38 -16.50 3.72
CA ILE A 296 -13.40 -15.83 2.91
C ILE A 296 -12.87 -15.49 1.53
N LYS A 297 -13.77 -15.17 0.61
CA LYS A 297 -13.45 -14.54 -0.69
C LYS A 297 -14.22 -13.22 -0.78
N PRO A 298 -13.53 -12.07 -0.84
CA PRO A 298 -14.18 -10.80 -1.09
C PRO A 298 -14.59 -10.66 -2.56
N ASP A 299 -15.49 -9.72 -2.85
CA ASP A 299 -15.93 -9.41 -4.21
C ASP A 299 -14.87 -8.64 -4.99
N LEU A 300 -14.17 -7.74 -4.29
CA LEU A 300 -13.03 -6.99 -4.82
C LEU A 300 -11.84 -7.04 -3.85
N VAL A 301 -10.64 -7.13 -4.40
CA VAL A 301 -9.36 -6.99 -3.68
C VAL A 301 -8.55 -5.87 -4.31
N LEU A 302 -7.99 -5.00 -3.47
CA LEU A 302 -7.10 -3.93 -3.88
C LEU A 302 -5.65 -4.34 -3.58
N LEU A 303 -4.80 -4.25 -4.60
CA LEU A 303 -3.37 -4.52 -4.48
C LEU A 303 -2.56 -3.29 -4.89
N GLY A 304 -1.47 -3.07 -4.21
CA GLY A 304 -0.51 -1.99 -4.47
C GLY A 304 0.82 -2.31 -3.81
N LYS A 305 1.62 -1.29 -3.50
CA LYS A 305 2.88 -1.45 -2.76
C LYS A 305 3.73 -2.63 -3.26
N ALA A 306 3.74 -3.74 -2.54
CA ALA A 306 4.58 -4.91 -2.83
C ALA A 306 4.28 -5.64 -4.15
N ILE A 307 3.21 -5.28 -4.86
CA ILE A 307 2.91 -5.88 -6.17
C ILE A 307 4.04 -5.66 -7.19
N SER A 308 4.83 -4.61 -7.00
CA SER A 308 6.01 -4.31 -7.83
C SER A 308 7.34 -4.45 -7.07
N GLY A 309 7.31 -4.93 -5.83
CA GLY A 309 8.52 -5.05 -4.99
C GLY A 309 9.19 -3.70 -4.71
N GLY A 310 8.45 -2.60 -4.74
CA GLY A 310 8.98 -1.24 -4.54
C GLY A 310 9.76 -0.68 -5.73
N MET A 311 9.79 -1.39 -6.86
CA MET A 311 10.58 -1.00 -8.03
C MET A 311 9.89 0.03 -8.92
N TYR A 312 8.55 -0.02 -9.02
CA TYR A 312 7.76 0.84 -9.90
C TYR A 312 6.33 1.01 -9.37
N PRO A 313 5.70 2.16 -9.53
CA PRO A 313 4.31 2.34 -9.11
C PRO A 313 3.35 1.44 -9.90
N VAL A 314 2.77 0.46 -9.24
CA VAL A 314 1.75 -0.45 -9.78
C VAL A 314 0.70 -0.71 -8.72
N SER A 315 -0.56 -0.74 -9.15
CA SER A 315 -1.68 -1.22 -8.35
C SER A 315 -2.73 -1.86 -9.25
N CYS A 316 -3.66 -2.58 -8.66
CA CYS A 316 -4.80 -3.11 -9.39
C CYS A 316 -5.99 -3.39 -8.48
N VAL A 317 -7.15 -3.51 -9.11
CA VAL A 317 -8.37 -4.06 -8.52
C VAL A 317 -8.61 -5.44 -9.16
N LEU A 318 -8.72 -6.46 -8.32
CA LEU A 318 -9.14 -7.81 -8.71
C LEU A 318 -10.60 -8.01 -8.33
N GLY A 319 -11.35 -8.71 -9.16
CA GLY A 319 -12.76 -8.98 -8.84
C GLY A 319 -13.40 -10.06 -9.70
N SER A 320 -14.65 -10.37 -9.36
CA SER A 320 -15.48 -11.27 -10.16
C SER A 320 -15.89 -10.62 -11.48
N LYS A 321 -16.13 -11.45 -12.49
CA LYS A 321 -16.52 -11.00 -13.83
C LYS A 321 -17.78 -10.12 -13.80
N ASP A 322 -18.78 -10.50 -13.03
CA ASP A 322 -20.07 -9.80 -12.98
C ASP A 322 -19.94 -8.39 -12.40
N VAL A 323 -19.05 -8.21 -11.42
CA VAL A 323 -18.77 -6.91 -10.83
C VAL A 323 -17.90 -6.06 -11.76
N MET A 324 -16.81 -6.63 -12.29
CA MET A 324 -15.84 -5.91 -13.12
C MET A 324 -16.39 -5.44 -14.45
N LEU A 325 -17.28 -6.22 -15.08
CA LEU A 325 -17.91 -5.86 -16.36
C LEU A 325 -19.01 -4.78 -16.25
N THR A 326 -19.28 -4.28 -15.07
CA THR A 326 -20.09 -3.06 -14.92
C THR A 326 -19.36 -1.82 -15.43
N ILE A 327 -18.02 -1.85 -15.47
CA ILE A 327 -17.21 -0.84 -16.15
C ILE A 327 -17.26 -1.05 -17.66
N GLU A 328 -17.64 -0.02 -18.37
CA GLU A 328 -17.77 -0.03 -19.83
C GLU A 328 -16.64 0.78 -20.48
N PRO A 329 -16.34 0.52 -21.76
CA PRO A 329 -15.38 1.29 -22.52
C PRO A 329 -15.62 2.81 -22.40
N GLY A 330 -14.56 3.57 -22.13
CA GLY A 330 -14.60 5.03 -21.99
C GLY A 330 -15.09 5.58 -20.65
N THR A 331 -15.58 4.72 -19.74
CA THR A 331 -16.15 5.20 -18.45
C THR A 331 -15.15 5.27 -17.30
N HIS A 332 -13.99 4.64 -17.43
CA HIS A 332 -12.90 4.67 -16.47
C HIS A 332 -11.58 4.31 -17.16
N GLY A 333 -10.46 4.87 -16.69
CA GLY A 333 -9.16 4.59 -17.25
C GLY A 333 -8.02 5.33 -16.59
N SER A 334 -6.82 5.02 -17.06
CA SER A 334 -5.56 5.65 -16.67
C SER A 334 -4.60 5.61 -17.85
N THR A 335 -3.81 6.67 -18.05
CA THR A 335 -2.78 6.70 -19.09
C THR A 335 -1.70 5.64 -18.83
N TYR A 336 -1.30 5.47 -17.57
CA TYR A 336 -0.21 4.57 -17.18
C TYR A 336 -0.68 3.23 -16.63
N GLY A 337 -1.93 3.09 -16.23
CA GLY A 337 -2.46 1.81 -15.70
C GLY A 337 -2.34 0.68 -16.71
N GLY A 338 -1.60 -0.39 -16.35
CA GLY A 338 -1.31 -1.53 -17.25
C GLY A 338 -0.21 -1.24 -18.27
N ASN A 339 0.68 -0.27 -18.01
CA ASN A 339 1.84 -0.03 -18.85
C ASN A 339 2.77 -1.25 -18.87
N PRO A 340 3.47 -1.51 -20.01
CA PRO A 340 4.31 -2.70 -20.17
C PRO A 340 5.40 -2.82 -19.11
N LEU A 341 6.02 -1.69 -18.73
CA LEU A 341 7.10 -1.67 -17.74
C LEU A 341 6.61 -2.12 -16.38
N GLY A 342 5.54 -1.52 -15.87
CA GLY A 342 4.92 -1.90 -14.60
C GLY A 342 4.40 -3.33 -14.60
N CYS A 343 3.82 -3.79 -15.70
CA CYS A 343 3.33 -5.18 -15.85
C CYS A 343 4.47 -6.20 -15.78
N ALA A 344 5.59 -5.98 -16.48
CA ALA A 344 6.73 -6.88 -16.45
C ALA A 344 7.36 -6.97 -15.05
N VAL A 345 7.54 -5.83 -14.39
CA VAL A 345 8.05 -5.77 -13.01
C VAL A 345 7.11 -6.48 -12.05
N ALA A 346 5.79 -6.26 -12.15
CA ALA A 346 4.81 -6.87 -11.26
C ALA A 346 4.74 -8.40 -11.43
N ILE A 347 4.79 -8.92 -12.65
CA ILE A 347 4.87 -10.37 -12.88
C ILE A 347 6.09 -10.93 -12.14
N ARG A 348 7.27 -10.34 -12.36
CA ARG A 348 8.49 -10.82 -11.75
C ARG A 348 8.48 -10.70 -10.23
N ALA A 349 7.92 -9.61 -9.67
CA ALA A 349 7.78 -9.44 -8.23
C ALA A 349 6.94 -10.54 -7.58
N LEU A 350 5.85 -10.94 -8.22
CA LEU A 350 4.98 -12.02 -7.73
C LEU A 350 5.60 -13.41 -7.93
N GLU A 351 6.36 -13.61 -9.01
CA GLU A 351 7.16 -14.83 -9.18
C GLU A 351 8.18 -14.99 -8.04
N ILE A 352 8.89 -13.92 -7.64
CA ILE A 352 9.81 -13.94 -6.50
C ILE A 352 9.09 -14.34 -5.22
N VAL A 353 7.88 -13.80 -4.97
CA VAL A 353 7.08 -14.19 -3.79
C VAL A 353 6.85 -15.71 -3.75
N ARG A 354 6.55 -16.32 -4.89
CA ARG A 354 6.35 -17.77 -5.03
C ARG A 354 7.64 -18.54 -4.93
N ASP A 355 8.65 -18.15 -5.73
CA ASP A 355 9.88 -18.94 -5.96
C ASP A 355 10.81 -18.90 -4.74
N GLU A 356 10.77 -17.82 -3.96
CA GLU A 356 11.54 -17.66 -2.72
C GLU A 356 10.72 -18.01 -1.46
N HIS A 357 9.51 -18.55 -1.63
CA HIS A 357 8.64 -19.00 -0.53
C HIS A 357 8.37 -17.90 0.52
N LEU A 358 8.15 -16.66 0.06
CA LEU A 358 8.03 -15.52 0.98
C LEU A 358 6.78 -15.59 1.87
N VAL A 359 5.75 -16.34 1.49
CA VAL A 359 4.55 -16.56 2.31
C VAL A 359 4.91 -17.37 3.57
N GLU A 360 5.55 -18.51 3.37
CA GLU A 360 5.96 -19.42 4.44
C GLU A 360 7.00 -18.74 5.34
N ARG A 361 8.00 -18.09 4.74
CA ARG A 361 9.02 -17.34 5.47
C ARG A 361 8.41 -16.24 6.34
N ALA A 362 7.46 -15.48 5.81
CA ALA A 362 6.79 -14.44 6.59
C ALA A 362 6.00 -15.01 7.77
N ALA A 363 5.37 -16.17 7.62
CA ALA A 363 4.67 -16.85 8.69
C ALA A 363 5.63 -17.31 9.79
N GLU A 364 6.67 -18.04 9.42
CA GLU A 364 7.66 -18.63 10.35
C GLU A 364 8.48 -17.56 11.07
N LEU A 365 9.11 -16.64 10.31
CA LEU A 365 9.96 -15.60 10.87
C LEU A 365 9.15 -14.54 11.64
N GLY A 366 7.90 -14.31 11.27
CA GLY A 366 7.00 -13.44 12.02
C GLY A 366 6.64 -14.01 13.39
N GLU A 367 6.41 -15.33 13.49
CA GLU A 367 6.18 -16.00 14.77
C GLU A 367 7.45 -16.02 15.63
N LEU A 368 8.60 -16.35 15.03
CA LEU A 368 9.89 -16.25 15.70
C LEU A 368 10.08 -14.85 16.29
N PHE A 369 9.92 -13.80 15.46
CA PHE A 369 10.14 -12.42 15.89
C PHE A 369 9.24 -12.03 17.08
N ARG A 370 7.93 -12.33 17.02
CA ARG A 370 7.00 -12.01 18.12
C ARG A 370 7.32 -12.81 19.39
N SER A 371 7.61 -14.11 19.27
CA SER A 371 7.93 -14.95 20.43
C SER A 371 9.21 -14.51 21.13
N GLU A 372 10.26 -14.20 20.36
CA GLU A 372 11.51 -13.70 20.93
C GLU A 372 11.36 -12.31 21.54
N LEU A 373 10.60 -11.42 20.90
CA LEU A 373 10.30 -10.09 21.44
C LEU A 373 9.51 -10.17 22.74
N GLN A 374 8.58 -11.13 22.89
CA GLN A 374 7.87 -11.40 24.15
C GLN A 374 8.81 -11.86 25.26
N LYS A 375 9.82 -12.68 24.92
CA LYS A 375 10.81 -13.19 25.89
C LYS A 375 11.69 -12.08 26.48
N LEU A 376 11.84 -10.94 25.82
CA LEU A 376 12.55 -9.78 26.38
C LEU A 376 11.91 -9.30 27.69
N ASN A 377 10.61 -9.57 27.86
CA ASN A 377 9.84 -9.23 29.06
C ASN A 377 10.08 -7.80 29.56
N ASN A 378 10.20 -6.86 28.63
CA ASN A 378 10.50 -5.47 28.93
C ASN A 378 9.24 -4.76 29.44
N PRO A 379 9.27 -4.08 30.62
CA PRO A 379 8.11 -3.44 31.23
C PRO A 379 7.52 -2.29 30.39
N MET A 380 8.26 -1.75 29.43
CA MET A 380 7.74 -0.75 28.48
C MET A 380 6.84 -1.35 27.42
N VAL A 381 6.90 -2.65 27.18
CA VAL A 381 6.07 -3.30 26.17
C VAL A 381 4.68 -3.58 26.73
N LYS A 382 3.69 -2.78 26.33
CA LYS A 382 2.29 -2.96 26.71
C LYS A 382 1.63 -4.09 25.92
N THR A 383 1.89 -4.14 24.59
CA THR A 383 1.29 -5.12 23.70
C THR A 383 2.20 -5.36 22.51
N ILE A 384 2.33 -6.62 22.09
CA ILE A 384 2.91 -7.04 20.83
C ILE A 384 1.78 -7.64 20.01
N ARG A 385 1.59 -7.16 18.77
CA ARG A 385 0.54 -7.65 17.88
C ARG A 385 1.00 -7.74 16.44
N GLY A 386 0.35 -8.59 15.65
CA GLY A 386 0.67 -8.76 14.23
C GLY A 386 0.37 -10.17 13.71
N LYS A 387 0.52 -10.34 12.40
CA LYS A 387 0.53 -11.63 11.70
C LYS A 387 1.65 -11.64 10.66
N GLY A 388 2.34 -12.76 10.51
CA GLY A 388 3.53 -12.83 9.67
C GLY A 388 4.59 -11.77 10.08
N LEU A 389 5.21 -11.13 9.13
CA LEU A 389 6.16 -10.02 9.34
C LEU A 389 5.48 -8.64 9.30
N PHE A 390 4.22 -8.57 9.70
CA PHE A 390 3.43 -7.36 9.88
C PHE A 390 3.17 -7.17 11.36
N ASN A 391 4.06 -6.48 12.09
CA ASN A 391 4.10 -6.45 13.54
C ASN A 391 4.14 -5.01 14.09
N ALA A 392 3.57 -4.82 15.28
CA ALA A 392 3.68 -3.59 16.04
C ALA A 392 3.90 -3.87 17.52
N VAL A 393 4.61 -2.95 18.16
CA VAL A 393 4.79 -2.87 19.62
C VAL A 393 4.11 -1.62 20.12
N VAL A 394 3.21 -1.76 21.07
CA VAL A 394 2.60 -0.64 21.80
C VAL A 394 3.42 -0.39 23.04
N ILE A 395 3.90 0.83 23.22
CA ILE A 395 4.74 1.25 24.34
C ILE A 395 3.86 1.79 25.47
N ASP A 396 4.17 1.39 26.70
CA ASP A 396 3.63 1.98 27.93
C ASP A 396 4.45 3.21 28.30
N GLU A 397 3.94 4.38 27.94
CA GLU A 397 4.62 5.66 28.16
C GLU A 397 4.92 5.95 29.65
N SER A 398 4.18 5.34 30.58
CA SER A 398 4.44 5.46 32.03
C SER A 398 5.75 4.80 32.45
N LYS A 399 6.36 3.98 31.59
CA LYS A 399 7.59 3.21 31.85
C LYS A 399 8.81 3.73 31.09
N THR A 400 8.64 4.74 30.24
CA THR A 400 9.71 5.26 29.37
C THR A 400 10.58 6.33 30.04
N GLY A 401 10.33 6.70 31.29
CA GLY A 401 11.04 7.81 31.94
C GLY A 401 10.60 9.19 31.40
N GLY A 402 9.47 9.24 30.68
CA GLY A 402 8.93 10.46 30.06
C GLY A 402 9.37 10.67 28.62
N HIS A 403 10.03 9.68 28.01
CA HIS A 403 10.41 9.68 26.59
C HIS A 403 9.31 9.08 25.71
N SER A 404 9.26 9.48 24.44
CA SER A 404 8.28 9.06 23.46
C SER A 404 8.70 7.81 22.69
N ALA A 405 7.78 7.21 21.91
CA ALA A 405 8.14 6.17 20.95
C ALA A 405 9.04 6.71 19.82
N TRP A 406 8.99 8.01 19.54
CA TRP A 406 9.93 8.67 18.63
C TRP A 406 11.35 8.59 19.16
N ASP A 407 11.59 8.96 20.43
CA ASP A 407 12.91 8.88 21.06
C ASP A 407 13.46 7.44 21.02
N LEU A 408 12.58 6.43 21.22
CA LEU A 408 12.98 5.03 21.10
C LEU A 408 13.39 4.69 19.64
N CYS A 409 12.66 5.18 18.65
CA CYS A 409 13.04 5.00 17.25
C CYS A 409 14.37 5.71 16.91
N MET A 410 14.64 6.87 17.50
CA MET A 410 15.92 7.57 17.33
C MET A 410 17.07 6.78 17.96
N LEU A 411 16.88 6.19 19.14
CA LEU A 411 17.89 5.30 19.75
C LEU A 411 18.13 4.05 18.90
N MET A 412 17.07 3.43 18.38
CA MET A 412 17.20 2.29 17.46
C MET A 412 17.96 2.69 16.20
N LYS A 413 17.68 3.86 15.62
CA LYS A 413 18.42 4.42 14.48
C LYS A 413 19.91 4.56 14.77
N GLU A 414 20.27 5.12 15.94
CA GLU A 414 21.69 5.24 16.32
C GLU A 414 22.39 3.89 16.40
N LYS A 415 21.66 2.85 16.77
CA LYS A 415 22.14 1.47 16.85
C LYS A 415 22.03 0.68 15.55
N GLY A 416 21.53 1.29 14.46
CA GLY A 416 21.49 0.70 13.13
C GLY A 416 20.17 -0.02 12.76
N LEU A 417 19.05 0.32 13.39
CA LEU A 417 17.74 -0.21 13.05
C LEU A 417 16.74 0.92 12.82
N LEU A 418 16.05 0.90 11.67
CA LEU A 418 15.07 1.92 11.31
C LEU A 418 13.65 1.41 11.49
N ALA A 419 12.90 2.06 12.35
CA ALA A 419 11.47 1.87 12.54
C ALA A 419 10.81 3.24 12.72
N LYS A 420 9.50 3.32 12.53
CA LYS A 420 8.78 4.60 12.67
C LYS A 420 7.57 4.43 13.58
N PRO A 421 7.34 5.37 14.52
CA PRO A 421 6.15 5.35 15.35
C PRO A 421 4.92 5.77 14.54
N THR A 422 3.76 5.38 15.03
CA THR A 422 2.43 5.85 14.60
C THR A 422 1.57 6.03 15.85
N HIS A 423 0.61 6.95 15.83
CA HIS A 423 -0.28 7.21 16.97
C HIS A 423 0.48 7.32 18.31
N GLN A 424 1.52 8.16 18.35
CA GLN A 424 2.32 8.51 19.52
C GLN A 424 3.15 7.36 20.12
N ASN A 425 2.53 6.22 20.49
CA ASN A 425 3.17 5.15 21.28
C ASN A 425 3.22 3.78 20.60
N ILE A 426 2.95 3.68 19.29
CA ILE A 426 2.96 2.42 18.55
C ILE A 426 4.13 2.43 17.57
N ILE A 427 5.02 1.44 17.66
CA ILE A 427 6.14 1.28 16.73
C ILE A 427 5.83 0.11 15.78
N ARG A 428 5.81 0.39 14.48
CA ARG A 428 5.64 -0.64 13.46
C ARG A 428 6.99 -1.27 13.13
N LEU A 429 6.99 -2.61 13.04
CA LEU A 429 8.16 -3.44 12.79
C LEU A 429 7.83 -4.40 11.64
N THR A 430 8.11 -3.95 10.42
CA THR A 430 7.69 -4.57 9.17
C THR A 430 8.84 -4.68 8.18
N PRO A 431 9.88 -5.52 8.49
CA PRO A 431 11.04 -5.67 7.62
C PRO A 431 10.69 -6.26 6.24
N PRO A 432 11.55 -6.17 5.22
CA PRO A 432 11.42 -6.95 3.99
C PRO A 432 11.29 -8.45 4.30
N LEU A 433 10.50 -9.19 3.52
CA LEU A 433 10.23 -10.62 3.77
C LEU A 433 11.44 -11.53 3.51
N VAL A 434 12.46 -10.99 2.84
CA VAL A 434 13.74 -11.67 2.62
C VAL A 434 14.66 -11.64 3.84
N ILE A 435 14.24 -11.03 4.94
CA ILE A 435 14.99 -10.98 6.20
C ILE A 435 15.40 -12.37 6.66
N THR A 436 16.59 -12.49 7.22
CA THR A 436 17.11 -13.74 7.78
C THR A 436 16.86 -13.83 9.29
N GLU A 437 16.89 -15.04 9.83
CA GLU A 437 16.81 -15.28 11.27
C GLU A 437 17.93 -14.55 12.04
N ALA A 438 19.15 -14.53 11.49
CA ALA A 438 20.29 -13.82 12.08
C ALA A 438 20.04 -12.30 12.16
N GLU A 439 19.45 -11.70 11.12
CA GLU A 439 19.07 -10.28 11.12
C GLU A 439 17.94 -9.99 12.12
N ILE A 440 17.00 -10.92 12.28
CA ILE A 440 15.94 -10.83 13.30
C ILE A 440 16.57 -10.80 14.70
N HIS A 441 17.51 -11.70 15.01
CA HIS A 441 18.20 -11.69 16.30
C HIS A 441 19.04 -10.43 16.51
N THR A 442 19.67 -9.92 15.47
CA THR A 442 20.37 -8.63 15.50
C THR A 442 19.42 -7.49 15.84
N ALA A 443 18.26 -7.43 15.16
CA ALA A 443 17.24 -6.42 15.39
C ALA A 443 16.69 -6.49 16.84
N LEU A 444 16.40 -7.69 17.35
CA LEU A 444 15.95 -7.90 18.73
C LEU A 444 16.98 -7.40 19.74
N GLY A 445 18.27 -7.65 19.50
CA GLY A 445 19.36 -7.11 20.34
C GLY A 445 19.41 -5.58 20.36
N ILE A 446 19.18 -4.95 19.21
CA ILE A 446 19.10 -3.49 19.09
C ILE A 446 17.88 -2.95 19.83
N ILE A 447 16.70 -3.55 19.63
CA ILE A 447 15.45 -3.16 20.28
C ILE A 447 15.60 -3.26 21.81
N ASP A 448 16.09 -4.38 22.32
CA ASP A 448 16.32 -4.59 23.77
C ASP A 448 17.30 -3.56 24.35
N SER A 449 18.43 -3.33 23.67
CA SER A 449 19.41 -2.32 24.08
C SER A 449 18.83 -0.92 24.10
N ALA A 450 18.07 -0.53 23.07
CA ALA A 450 17.43 0.78 23.00
C ALA A 450 16.37 0.97 24.11
N MET A 451 15.54 -0.04 24.36
CA MET A 451 14.55 -0.02 25.42
C MET A 451 15.18 0.09 26.83
N LYS A 452 16.33 -0.56 27.06
CA LYS A 452 17.04 -0.47 28.34
C LYS A 452 17.68 0.91 28.56
N GLU A 453 18.10 1.56 27.52
CA GLU A 453 18.77 2.86 27.56
C GLU A 453 17.77 4.02 27.69
N LEU A 454 16.60 3.91 27.05
CA LEU A 454 15.61 4.98 26.93
C LEU A 454 15.30 5.73 28.25
N PRO A 455 15.03 5.07 29.39
CA PRO A 455 14.69 5.79 30.64
C PRO A 455 15.83 6.62 31.22
N SER A 456 17.06 6.40 30.79
CA SER A 456 18.26 7.09 31.28
C SER A 456 18.80 8.14 30.29
N LEU A 457 18.14 8.36 29.18
CA LEU A 457 18.50 9.40 28.24
C LEU A 457 18.56 10.76 28.92
N LYS A 458 19.72 11.44 28.80
CA LYS A 458 19.90 12.80 29.24
C LYS A 458 19.73 13.72 28.05
N GLY A 459 18.68 14.49 28.01
CA GLY A 459 18.43 15.48 26.94
C GLY A 459 17.09 16.14 27.16
N GLU A 460 16.92 17.33 26.63
CA GLU A 460 15.59 17.92 26.47
C GLU A 460 14.74 16.94 25.70
N LYS A 461 13.49 16.75 26.11
CA LYS A 461 12.48 16.01 25.33
C LYS A 461 12.49 16.63 23.95
N GLU A 462 12.96 15.93 22.94
CA GLU A 462 12.67 16.27 21.56
C GLU A 462 11.16 16.01 21.37
N ASP A 463 10.34 16.92 21.85
CA ASP A 463 9.02 17.08 21.30
C ASP A 463 9.22 17.35 19.84
N GLN A 464 8.82 16.38 19.00
CA GLN A 464 8.86 16.42 17.54
C GLN A 464 9.62 17.64 17.04
N VAL A 465 10.89 17.52 16.68
CA VAL A 465 11.69 18.67 16.28
C VAL A 465 11.00 19.27 15.06
N VAL A 466 10.07 20.16 15.35
CA VAL A 466 9.63 21.15 14.39
C VAL A 466 10.85 22.03 14.21
N PRO A 467 11.43 22.12 13.01
CA PRO A 467 12.54 23.01 12.77
C PRO A 467 12.20 24.37 13.35
N PRO A 468 13.17 25.09 13.96
CA PRO A 468 12.89 26.35 14.67
C PRO A 468 12.10 27.37 13.84
N GLU A 469 12.16 27.29 12.53
CA GLU A 469 11.48 28.17 11.60
C GLU A 469 9.99 27.84 11.39
N GLU A 470 9.50 26.67 11.68
CA GLU A 470 8.06 26.36 11.61
C GLU A 470 7.22 26.98 12.74
N LYS A 471 7.86 27.38 13.84
CA LYS A 471 7.16 28.10 14.93
C LYS A 471 6.76 29.52 14.54
N ASP A 472 7.34 30.09 13.48
CA ASP A 472 7.14 31.48 13.08
C ASP A 472 6.35 31.66 11.75
N VAL A 473 6.00 30.61 11.05
CA VAL A 473 5.10 30.71 9.90
C VAL A 473 3.65 30.82 10.38
N LYS A 474 3.32 31.92 10.99
CA LYS A 474 1.94 32.44 10.91
C LYS A 474 1.73 32.78 9.44
N ILE A 475 1.08 31.88 8.70
CA ILE A 475 0.47 32.26 7.43
C ILE A 475 -0.54 33.33 7.79
N ALA A 476 -0.17 34.59 7.55
CA ALA A 476 -1.11 35.69 7.50
C ALA A 476 -2.05 35.38 6.32
N ILE A 477 -3.15 34.70 6.59
CA ILE A 477 -4.33 34.73 5.74
C ILE A 477 -5.04 36.01 6.14
N ASP A 478 -4.56 37.12 5.66
CA ASP A 478 -5.32 38.36 5.69
C ASP A 478 -6.16 38.46 4.42
N ASN A 479 -7.49 38.44 4.65
CA ASN A 479 -8.66 38.87 3.87
C ASN A 479 -8.98 38.12 2.59
#